data_dd0109dc5646d8f478803dd081b2879e
#
_entry.id   dd0109dc5646d8f478803dd081b2879e
#
_cell.length_a   1.000
_cell.length_b   1.000
_cell.length_c   1.000
_cell.angle_alpha   90.00
_cell.angle_beta   90.00
_cell.angle_gamma   90.00
#
_symmetry.space_group_name_H-M   'P 1'
#
loop_
_entity.id
_entity.type
_entity.pdbx_description
1 polymer ?
#
loop_
_entity_poly.entity_id
_entity_poly.type
_entity_poly.pdbx_seq_one_letter_code
_entity_poly.pdbx_strand_id
1 'polypeptide(L)'
;DTKPCPKCATGIFKIEGCDQIWCTQCHTAFSWRTGRIETHIHNPHYYEWQRRNNGGVAPRNVGDFQCGREINHYTARHISTKVRDIYMENNHCGKYVRPSRYHDNRITQPSETPVMDQLTTHIDNIVRTTLHIQRVQMPTYQVDHIEDNLALRVDYLRNRITEDEFKVRIQRANKQHQKKREIGEIIHLFVQSITDILYRVNDCVDNNRPKCETSFEQDALHKEITTILDEIEPLVEYTDECFTDISTTYGCKQRAIRMYNDRDRYRDVLITV
;
A
#
# COMPACT_ATOMS: atom_id res chain seq x y z
N ASP A 1 16.72 18.23 13.42
CA ASP A 1 17.92 17.88 14.19
C ASP A 1 19.02 17.37 13.26
N THR A 2 20.26 17.84 13.49
CA THR A 2 21.43 17.39 12.72
C THR A 2 22.38 16.64 13.65
N LYS A 3 22.82 15.44 13.24
CA LYS A 3 23.82 14.66 13.97
C LYS A 3 24.97 14.25 13.04
N PRO A 4 26.21 14.17 13.54
CA PRO A 4 27.33 13.67 12.75
C PRO A 4 27.23 12.15 12.57
N CYS A 5 27.61 11.67 11.40
CA CYS A 5 27.78 10.23 11.16
C CYS A 5 28.86 9.66 12.11
N PRO A 6 28.61 8.54 12.80
CA PRO A 6 29.58 7.97 13.74
C PRO A 6 30.87 7.46 13.08
N LYS A 7 30.88 7.26 11.76
CA LYS A 7 32.06 6.76 11.03
C LYS A 7 32.83 7.87 10.32
N CYS A 8 32.17 8.79 9.63
CA CYS A 8 32.83 9.81 8.80
C CYS A 8 32.60 11.25 9.25
N ALA A 9 31.86 11.46 10.35
CA ALA A 9 31.52 12.75 10.91
C ALA A 9 30.71 13.71 9.99
N THR A 10 30.29 13.25 8.81
CA THR A 10 29.41 14.05 7.94
C THR A 10 28.11 14.39 8.67
N GLY A 11 27.73 15.66 8.66
CA GLY A 11 26.47 16.12 9.24
C GLY A 11 25.27 15.54 8.47
N ILE A 12 24.40 14.82 9.17
CA ILE A 12 23.20 14.23 8.62
C ILE A 12 22.00 14.93 9.26
N PHE A 13 21.10 15.41 8.41
CA PHE A 13 19.84 16.01 8.84
C PHE A 13 18.72 14.99 8.68
N LYS A 14 17.98 14.76 9.78
CA LYS A 14 16.80 13.89 9.77
C LYS A 14 15.55 14.75 9.86
N ILE A 15 14.67 14.60 8.88
CA ILE A 15 13.36 15.24 8.86
C ILE A 15 12.36 14.34 9.58
N GLU A 16 12.16 13.12 9.07
CA GLU A 16 11.23 12.11 9.58
C GLU A 16 11.77 10.69 9.30
N GLY A 17 11.07 9.66 9.74
CA GLY A 17 11.37 8.26 9.44
C GLY A 17 11.88 7.44 10.62
N CYS A 18 12.27 6.19 10.34
CA CYS A 18 12.71 5.22 11.34
C CYS A 18 14.03 5.64 12.04
N ASP A 19 14.37 4.97 13.14
CA ASP A 19 15.59 5.25 13.90
C ASP A 19 16.86 4.93 13.11
N GLN A 20 16.82 4.00 12.17
CA GLN A 20 17.98 3.62 11.38
C GLN A 20 18.26 4.63 10.26
N ILE A 21 19.47 5.19 10.26
CA ILE A 21 19.96 6.14 9.27
C ILE A 21 21.06 5.51 8.43
N TRP A 22 21.04 5.80 7.14
CA TRP A 22 22.07 5.43 6.18
C TRP A 22 22.90 6.63 5.77
N CYS A 23 24.21 6.59 6.03
CA CYS A 23 25.10 7.64 5.58
C CYS A 23 25.46 7.43 4.10
N THR A 24 25.06 8.36 3.25
CA THR A 24 25.34 8.30 1.80
C THR A 24 26.80 8.53 1.43
N GLN A 25 27.61 9.10 2.35
CA GLN A 25 29.02 9.36 2.12
C GLN A 25 29.91 8.14 2.39
N CYS A 26 29.74 7.50 3.54
CA CYS A 26 30.57 6.39 3.94
C CYS A 26 29.87 5.03 3.95
N HIS A 27 28.61 5.00 3.49
CA HIS A 27 27.79 3.78 3.34
C HIS A 27 27.62 2.98 4.65
N THR A 28 27.44 3.68 5.77
CA THR A 28 27.31 3.07 7.09
C THR A 28 25.89 3.31 7.62
N ALA A 29 25.25 2.24 8.11
CA ALA A 29 23.99 2.33 8.82
C ALA A 29 24.23 2.51 10.33
N PHE A 30 23.44 3.35 10.99
CA PHE A 30 23.51 3.55 12.42
C PHE A 30 22.15 3.99 12.99
N SER A 31 21.95 3.75 14.30
CA SER A 31 20.78 4.23 15.01
C SER A 31 20.87 5.73 15.26
N TRP A 32 19.86 6.49 14.87
CA TRP A 32 19.78 7.93 15.11
C TRP A 32 19.77 8.27 16.60
N ARG A 33 19.07 7.45 17.39
CA ARG A 33 18.92 7.68 18.83
C ARG A 33 20.22 7.42 19.58
N THR A 34 20.88 6.30 19.30
CA THR A 34 22.05 5.84 20.09
C THR A 34 23.39 6.16 19.45
N GLY A 35 23.43 6.49 18.16
CA GLY A 35 24.67 6.68 17.37
C GLY A 35 25.44 5.38 17.11
N ARG A 36 24.92 4.20 17.50
CA ARG A 36 25.60 2.91 17.28
C ARG A 36 25.50 2.47 15.85
N ILE A 37 26.60 1.98 15.29
CA ILE A 37 26.63 1.39 13.96
C ILE A 37 25.86 0.07 14.01
N GLU A 38 24.97 -0.14 13.03
CA GLU A 38 24.13 -1.33 12.89
C GLU A 38 24.61 -2.20 11.74
N THR A 39 24.65 -3.50 12.01
CA THR A 39 25.04 -4.51 11.00
C THR A 39 23.85 -5.05 10.23
N HIS A 40 22.68 -5.11 10.86
CA HIS A 40 21.42 -5.44 10.19
C HIS A 40 20.80 -4.18 9.59
N ILE A 41 20.81 -4.08 8.27
CA ILE A 41 20.40 -2.88 7.57
C ILE A 41 19.06 -3.13 6.89
N HIS A 42 18.03 -2.35 7.29
CA HIS A 42 16.69 -2.35 6.69
C HIS A 42 16.34 -1.03 6.00
N ASN A 43 17.30 -0.09 5.95
CA ASN A 43 17.09 1.23 5.37
C ASN A 43 16.90 1.15 3.84
N PRO A 44 15.84 1.75 3.25
CA PRO A 44 15.58 1.70 1.81
C PRO A 44 16.71 2.30 0.96
N HIS A 45 17.41 3.33 1.45
CA HIS A 45 18.53 3.95 0.73
C HIS A 45 19.73 3.02 0.59
N TYR A 46 19.94 2.11 1.54
CA TYR A 46 20.94 1.05 1.41
C TYR A 46 20.64 0.11 0.25
N TYR A 47 19.40 -0.36 0.14
CA TYR A 47 18.99 -1.24 -0.94
C TYR A 47 18.98 -0.56 -2.30
N GLU A 48 18.67 0.72 -2.35
CA GLU A 48 18.77 1.52 -3.57
C GLU A 48 20.23 1.69 -4.01
N TRP A 49 21.13 1.97 -3.07
CA TRP A 49 22.57 2.02 -3.33
C TRP A 49 23.11 0.68 -3.82
N GLN A 50 22.71 -0.43 -3.21
CA GLN A 50 23.08 -1.77 -3.66
C GLN A 50 22.59 -2.06 -5.08
N ARG A 51 21.35 -1.70 -5.41
CA ARG A 51 20.82 -1.87 -6.78
C ARG A 51 21.66 -1.12 -7.82
N ARG A 52 22.04 0.11 -7.51
CA ARG A 52 22.86 0.93 -8.42
C ARG A 52 24.26 0.35 -8.64
N ASN A 53 24.83 -0.25 -7.62
CA ASN A 53 26.21 -0.76 -7.67
C ASN A 53 26.33 -2.24 -8.06
N ASN A 54 25.27 -3.03 -7.93
CA ASN A 54 25.28 -4.48 -8.17
C ASN A 54 24.41 -4.91 -9.37
N GLY A 55 24.32 -4.11 -10.41
CA GLY A 55 23.62 -4.47 -11.64
C GLY A 55 22.10 -4.66 -11.51
N GLY A 56 21.47 -3.95 -10.58
CA GLY A 56 20.01 -3.94 -10.41
C GLY A 56 19.46 -4.92 -9.36
N VAL A 57 20.31 -5.76 -8.77
CA VAL A 57 19.91 -6.73 -7.73
C VAL A 57 20.43 -6.28 -6.36
N ALA A 58 19.52 -6.16 -5.40
CA ALA A 58 19.89 -5.96 -4.00
C ALA A 58 19.71 -7.30 -3.25
N PRO A 59 20.79 -8.03 -2.93
CA PRO A 59 20.68 -9.24 -2.13
C PRO A 59 20.16 -8.89 -0.74
N ARG A 60 19.20 -9.67 -0.26
CA ARG A 60 18.62 -9.53 1.09
C ARG A 60 19.04 -10.72 1.95
N ASN A 61 19.24 -10.46 3.23
CA ASN A 61 19.48 -11.52 4.19
C ASN A 61 18.16 -12.21 4.55
N VAL A 62 18.26 -13.49 4.90
CA VAL A 62 17.09 -14.25 5.41
C VAL A 62 16.64 -13.59 6.73
N GLY A 63 15.41 -13.09 6.77
CA GLY A 63 14.86 -12.38 7.93
C GLY A 63 14.83 -10.86 7.84
N ASP A 64 15.34 -10.25 6.75
CA ASP A 64 15.18 -8.83 6.53
C ASP A 64 13.70 -8.49 6.30
N PHE A 65 13.14 -7.63 7.15
CA PHE A 65 11.80 -7.08 6.94
C PHE A 65 11.76 -6.30 5.63
N GLN A 66 10.86 -6.70 4.75
CA GLN A 66 10.56 -5.91 3.55
C GLN A 66 9.77 -4.67 3.98
N CYS A 67 10.43 -3.53 4.11
CA CYS A 67 9.71 -2.26 4.08
C CYS A 67 9.04 -2.12 2.69
N GLY A 68 7.70 -2.06 2.68
CA GLY A 68 6.93 -1.96 1.45
C GLY A 68 6.79 -3.31 0.73
N ARG A 69 6.17 -4.29 1.37
CA ARG A 69 5.63 -5.46 0.67
C ARG A 69 4.60 -4.96 -0.33
N GLU A 70 4.80 -5.24 -1.62
CA GLU A 70 3.83 -4.89 -2.66
C GLU A 70 2.84 -6.02 -2.85
N ILE A 71 1.55 -5.69 -2.86
CA ILE A 71 0.52 -6.63 -3.27
C ILE A 71 0.50 -6.69 -4.80
N ASN A 72 0.52 -7.92 -5.31
CA ASN A 72 0.30 -8.21 -6.71
C ASN A 72 -0.77 -9.30 -6.86
N HIS A 73 -1.21 -9.56 -8.09
CA HIS A 73 -2.25 -10.58 -8.34
C HIS A 73 -1.87 -11.98 -7.87
N TYR A 74 -0.57 -12.32 -7.84
CA TYR A 74 -0.11 -13.62 -7.36
C TYR A 74 -0.22 -13.72 -5.85
N THR A 75 0.21 -12.68 -5.12
CA THR A 75 0.09 -12.62 -3.66
C THR A 75 -1.37 -12.70 -3.22
N ALA A 76 -2.23 -11.93 -3.89
CA ALA A 76 -3.67 -11.96 -3.65
C ALA A 76 -4.28 -13.35 -3.83
N ARG A 77 -4.03 -13.94 -5.01
CA ARG A 77 -4.52 -15.28 -5.33
C ARG A 77 -3.98 -16.33 -4.35
N HIS A 78 -2.74 -16.16 -3.90
CA HIS A 78 -2.12 -17.05 -2.95
C HIS A 78 -2.80 -16.99 -1.59
N ILE A 79 -3.12 -15.81 -1.08
CA ILE A 79 -3.85 -15.63 0.18
C ILE A 79 -5.24 -16.27 0.08
N SER A 80 -6.03 -15.93 -0.93
CA SER A 80 -7.38 -16.48 -1.12
C SER A 80 -7.37 -18.00 -1.31
N THR A 81 -6.35 -18.53 -2.01
CA THR A 81 -6.21 -19.98 -2.20
C THR A 81 -5.87 -20.67 -0.88
N LYS A 82 -4.91 -20.14 -0.11
CA LYS A 82 -4.54 -20.70 1.19
C LYS A 82 -5.72 -20.73 2.16
N VAL A 83 -6.46 -19.60 2.26
CA VAL A 83 -7.66 -19.53 3.09
C VAL A 83 -8.65 -20.61 2.67
N ARG A 84 -8.90 -20.77 1.37
CA ARG A 84 -9.81 -21.79 0.84
C ARG A 84 -9.31 -23.21 1.14
N ASP A 85 -8.04 -23.50 0.95
CA ASP A 85 -7.45 -24.84 1.10
C ASP A 85 -7.60 -25.35 2.55
N ILE A 86 -7.42 -24.49 3.57
CA ILE A 86 -7.60 -24.87 4.98
C ILE A 86 -9.03 -25.37 5.24
N TYR A 87 -10.02 -24.71 4.67
CA TYR A 87 -11.42 -25.12 4.85
C TYR A 87 -11.78 -26.37 4.03
N MET A 88 -11.07 -26.63 2.91
CA MET A 88 -11.34 -27.77 2.04
C MET A 88 -10.65 -29.05 2.49
N GLU A 89 -9.43 -28.96 3.03
CA GLU A 89 -8.65 -30.12 3.50
C GLU A 89 -9.38 -30.87 4.62
N ASN A 90 -10.19 -30.19 5.42
CA ASN A 90 -10.86 -30.75 6.60
C ASN A 90 -12.33 -31.13 6.39
N ASN A 91 -12.96 -30.62 5.33
CA ASN A 91 -14.29 -31.10 4.93
C ASN A 91 -14.15 -32.34 4.06
N HIS A 92 -14.06 -33.53 4.66
CA HIS A 92 -14.03 -34.84 4.00
C HIS A 92 -15.30 -35.17 3.25
N CYS A 93 -16.13 -34.21 2.90
CA CYS A 93 -17.36 -34.41 2.15
C CYS A 93 -17.20 -33.96 0.70
N GLY A 94 -16.87 -34.93 -0.17
CA GLY A 94 -17.22 -34.92 -1.57
C GLY A 94 -16.45 -33.96 -2.48
N LYS A 95 -15.61 -34.53 -3.30
CA LYS A 95 -15.06 -34.05 -4.60
C LYS A 95 -15.45 -32.62 -4.98
N TYR A 96 -14.65 -31.65 -4.56
CA TYR A 96 -14.69 -30.31 -5.15
C TYR A 96 -14.20 -30.41 -6.61
N VAL A 97 -15.13 -30.31 -7.54
CA VAL A 97 -14.81 -30.14 -8.95
C VAL A 97 -14.52 -28.66 -9.17
N ARG A 98 -13.26 -28.32 -9.44
CA ARG A 98 -12.91 -26.96 -9.89
C ARG A 98 -13.87 -26.54 -10.98
N PRO A 99 -14.56 -25.38 -10.87
CA PRO A 99 -15.36 -24.89 -11.97
C PRO A 99 -14.44 -24.69 -13.17
N SER A 100 -14.63 -25.50 -14.21
CA SER A 100 -13.97 -25.38 -15.49
C SER A 100 -14.33 -24.01 -16.07
N ARG A 101 -13.37 -23.30 -16.65
CA ARG A 101 -13.59 -22.02 -17.34
C ARG A 101 -14.43 -22.15 -18.62
N TYR A 102 -14.86 -23.35 -18.96
CA TYR A 102 -15.76 -23.63 -20.07
C TYR A 102 -17.18 -23.86 -19.53
N HIS A 103 -18.10 -23.06 -20.02
CA HIS A 103 -19.53 -23.15 -19.80
C HIS A 103 -20.02 -24.61 -20.04
N ASP A 104 -20.19 -25.35 -18.97
CA ASP A 104 -21.07 -26.53 -18.98
C ASP A 104 -22.23 -26.21 -18.03
N ASN A 105 -23.42 -26.09 -18.61
CA ASN A 105 -24.69 -25.77 -17.94
C ASN A 105 -25.18 -26.94 -17.06
N ARG A 106 -24.32 -27.61 -16.33
CA ARG A 106 -24.74 -28.59 -15.32
C ARG A 106 -24.95 -27.87 -14.00
N ILE A 107 -26.15 -27.95 -13.51
CA ILE A 107 -26.65 -27.51 -12.22
C ILE A 107 -25.65 -27.98 -11.14
N THR A 108 -24.74 -27.12 -10.75
CA THR A 108 -23.93 -27.32 -9.55
C THR A 108 -24.83 -27.05 -8.36
N GLN A 109 -25.02 -28.05 -7.50
CA GLN A 109 -25.65 -27.83 -6.20
C GLN A 109 -24.90 -26.72 -5.44
N PRO A 110 -25.61 -25.83 -4.71
CA PRO A 110 -24.97 -24.78 -3.96
C PRO A 110 -24.01 -25.41 -2.96
N SER A 111 -22.76 -24.92 -2.91
CA SER A 111 -21.74 -25.35 -1.96
C SER A 111 -22.27 -25.11 -0.53
N GLU A 112 -22.16 -26.10 0.33
CA GLU A 112 -22.66 -26.06 1.72
C GLU A 112 -21.84 -25.14 2.66
N THR A 113 -20.98 -24.25 2.15
CA THR A 113 -20.17 -23.34 2.96
C THR A 113 -20.30 -21.88 2.53
N PRO A 114 -21.49 -21.27 2.71
CA PRO A 114 -21.72 -19.86 2.32
C PRO A 114 -20.79 -18.86 3.05
N VAL A 115 -20.34 -19.19 4.24
CA VAL A 115 -19.49 -18.34 5.08
C VAL A 115 -18.08 -18.20 4.50
N MET A 116 -17.51 -19.29 3.98
CA MET A 116 -16.17 -19.28 3.40
C MET A 116 -16.11 -18.56 2.05
N ASP A 117 -17.15 -18.74 1.22
CA ASP A 117 -17.24 -18.01 -0.05
C ASP A 117 -17.36 -16.50 0.20
N GLN A 118 -18.00 -16.09 1.29
CA GLN A 118 -18.07 -14.67 1.72
C GLN A 118 -16.71 -14.14 2.12
N LEU A 119 -15.93 -14.86 2.94
CA LEU A 119 -14.61 -14.42 3.40
C LEU A 119 -13.62 -14.30 2.23
N THR A 120 -13.55 -15.32 1.36
CA THR A 120 -12.66 -15.28 0.19
C THR A 120 -13.05 -14.18 -0.80
N THR A 121 -14.34 -13.98 -1.02
CA THR A 121 -14.87 -12.88 -1.83
C THR A 121 -14.51 -11.52 -1.21
N HIS A 122 -14.61 -11.39 0.10
CA HIS A 122 -14.25 -10.16 0.81
C HIS A 122 -12.75 -9.85 0.63
N ILE A 123 -11.87 -10.83 0.84
CA ILE A 123 -10.42 -10.69 0.59
C ILE A 123 -10.14 -10.31 -0.87
N ASP A 124 -10.78 -10.97 -1.83
CA ASP A 124 -10.60 -10.68 -3.26
C ASP A 124 -11.03 -9.24 -3.60
N ASN A 125 -12.10 -8.74 -3.00
CA ASN A 125 -12.59 -7.38 -3.19
C ASN A 125 -11.62 -6.35 -2.60
N ILE A 126 -11.07 -6.60 -1.40
CA ILE A 126 -10.04 -5.75 -0.78
C ILE A 126 -8.81 -5.67 -1.69
N VAL A 127 -8.34 -6.82 -2.17
CA VAL A 127 -7.19 -6.87 -3.06
C VAL A 127 -7.44 -6.14 -4.38
N ARG A 128 -8.61 -6.31 -5.00
CA ARG A 128 -8.98 -5.59 -6.21
C ARG A 128 -8.98 -4.09 -5.99
N THR A 129 -9.56 -3.63 -4.87
CA THR A 129 -9.56 -2.23 -4.47
C THR A 129 -8.12 -1.69 -4.38
N THR A 130 -7.27 -2.39 -3.63
CA THR A 130 -5.87 -2.00 -3.41
C THR A 130 -5.09 -1.93 -4.72
N LEU A 131 -5.21 -2.95 -5.57
CA LEU A 131 -4.53 -2.99 -6.87
C LEU A 131 -5.04 -1.91 -7.83
N HIS A 132 -6.34 -1.60 -7.82
CA HIS A 132 -6.88 -0.51 -8.63
C HIS A 132 -6.30 0.83 -8.18
N ILE A 133 -6.32 1.11 -6.87
CA ILE A 133 -5.74 2.34 -6.33
C ILE A 133 -4.26 2.44 -6.69
N GLN A 134 -3.50 1.38 -6.46
CA GLN A 134 -2.06 1.35 -6.71
C GLN A 134 -1.70 1.57 -8.19
N ARG A 135 -2.45 0.97 -9.11
CA ARG A 135 -2.10 0.96 -10.54
C ARG A 135 -2.75 2.07 -11.35
N VAL A 136 -3.92 2.53 -10.93
CA VAL A 136 -4.72 3.51 -11.69
C VAL A 136 -4.71 4.87 -11.01
N GLN A 137 -4.94 4.90 -9.69
CA GLN A 137 -5.11 6.17 -8.99
C GLN A 137 -3.76 6.79 -8.57
N MET A 138 -2.88 6.02 -7.93
CA MET A 138 -1.59 6.53 -7.46
C MET A 138 -0.77 7.22 -8.56
N PRO A 139 -0.63 6.68 -9.78
CA PRO A 139 0.12 7.36 -10.83
C PRO A 139 -0.42 8.74 -11.20
N THR A 140 -1.74 8.96 -11.05
CA THR A 140 -2.35 10.27 -11.35
C THR A 140 -1.98 11.34 -10.34
N TYR A 141 -1.55 10.93 -9.13
CA TYR A 141 -1.16 11.82 -8.03
C TYR A 141 0.35 11.89 -7.81
N GLN A 142 1.13 11.19 -8.62
CA GLN A 142 2.58 11.38 -8.61
C GLN A 142 2.92 12.78 -9.09
N VAL A 143 3.76 13.46 -8.32
CA VAL A 143 4.28 14.78 -8.64
C VAL A 143 5.79 14.76 -8.46
N ASP A 144 6.49 15.52 -9.32
CA ASP A 144 7.92 15.68 -9.17
C ASP A 144 8.22 16.47 -7.89
N HIS A 145 9.32 16.16 -7.22
CA HIS A 145 9.74 16.87 -6.02
C HIS A 145 10.07 18.36 -6.28
N ILE A 146 10.43 18.67 -7.51
CA ILE A 146 10.75 20.02 -7.94
C ILE A 146 9.64 20.49 -8.88
N GLU A 147 8.97 21.57 -8.49
CA GLU A 147 7.96 22.20 -9.35
C GLU A 147 8.66 22.87 -10.53
N ASP A 148 8.36 22.41 -11.75
CA ASP A 148 8.90 23.02 -12.96
C ASP A 148 8.05 24.25 -13.37
N ASN A 149 8.53 25.44 -12.98
CA ASN A 149 7.94 26.72 -13.36
C ASN A 149 8.70 27.37 -14.54
N LEU A 150 9.50 26.62 -15.29
CA LEU A 150 10.35 27.16 -16.34
C LEU A 150 9.54 27.92 -17.42
N ALA A 151 8.45 27.37 -17.87
CA ALA A 151 7.59 28.01 -18.88
C ALA A 151 7.07 29.37 -18.39
N LEU A 152 6.60 29.45 -17.14
CA LEU A 152 6.13 30.70 -16.55
C LEU A 152 7.27 31.74 -16.41
N ARG A 153 8.47 31.30 -16.02
CA ARG A 153 9.66 32.17 -15.95
C ARG A 153 10.05 32.72 -17.30
N VAL A 154 10.02 31.88 -18.34
CA VAL A 154 10.32 32.29 -19.73
C VAL A 154 9.30 33.30 -20.24
N ASP A 155 8.01 33.08 -19.96
CA ASP A 155 6.96 34.03 -20.37
C ASP A 155 7.09 35.37 -19.67
N TYR A 156 7.45 35.39 -18.39
CA TYR A 156 7.73 36.61 -17.65
C TYR A 156 8.95 37.34 -18.19
N LEU A 157 10.08 36.64 -18.42
CA LEU A 157 11.30 37.24 -18.97
C LEU A 157 11.12 37.78 -20.42
N ARG A 158 10.18 37.21 -21.16
CA ARG A 158 9.81 37.69 -22.49
C ARG A 158 8.76 38.79 -22.49
N ASN A 159 8.40 39.33 -21.32
CA ASN A 159 7.35 40.32 -21.13
C ASN A 159 5.98 39.92 -21.71
N ARG A 160 5.66 38.60 -21.73
CA ARG A 160 4.37 38.10 -22.19
C ARG A 160 3.31 38.17 -21.10
N ILE A 161 3.74 38.17 -19.83
CA ILE A 161 2.92 38.28 -18.63
C ILE A 161 3.49 39.35 -17.74
N THR A 162 2.63 40.03 -17.01
CA THR A 162 3.01 41.01 -15.99
C THR A 162 3.55 40.34 -14.74
N GLU A 163 4.22 41.08 -13.86
CA GLU A 163 4.73 40.56 -12.59
C GLU A 163 3.59 40.04 -11.69
N ASP A 164 2.48 40.73 -11.65
CA ASP A 164 1.33 40.32 -10.84
C ASP A 164 0.67 39.06 -11.40
N GLU A 165 0.53 38.94 -12.71
CA GLU A 165 0.07 37.69 -13.33
C GLU A 165 1.02 36.53 -13.07
N PHE A 166 2.33 36.78 -13.12
CA PHE A 166 3.35 35.77 -12.81
C PHE A 166 3.22 35.27 -11.37
N LYS A 167 3.12 36.17 -10.38
CA LYS A 167 2.91 35.83 -8.97
C LYS A 167 1.65 34.99 -8.78
N VAL A 168 0.53 35.40 -9.36
CA VAL A 168 -0.73 34.69 -9.22
C VAL A 168 -0.67 33.30 -9.85
N ARG A 169 -0.05 33.17 -11.03
CA ARG A 169 0.08 31.87 -11.73
C ARG A 169 0.98 30.90 -10.95
N ILE A 170 2.12 31.38 -10.41
CA ILE A 170 3.00 30.55 -9.54
C ILE A 170 2.26 30.07 -8.29
N GLN A 171 1.56 30.98 -7.60
CA GLN A 171 0.81 30.60 -6.40
C GLN A 171 -0.28 29.56 -6.69
N ARG A 172 -0.98 29.67 -7.82
CA ARG A 172 -1.97 28.67 -8.24
C ARG A 172 -1.33 27.33 -8.56
N ALA A 173 -0.21 27.33 -9.28
CA ALA A 173 0.54 26.11 -9.63
C ALA A 173 1.04 25.41 -8.35
N ASN A 174 1.66 26.15 -7.45
CA ASN A 174 2.14 25.63 -6.17
C ASN A 174 0.98 25.05 -5.33
N LYS A 175 -0.14 25.77 -5.22
CA LYS A 175 -1.32 25.27 -4.50
C LYS A 175 -1.87 23.97 -5.11
N GLN A 176 -1.89 23.86 -6.44
CA GLN A 176 -2.30 22.62 -7.11
C GLN A 176 -1.30 21.47 -6.90
N HIS A 177 0.00 21.77 -6.97
CA HIS A 177 1.05 20.81 -6.73
C HIS A 177 0.99 20.25 -5.30
N GLN A 178 0.88 21.13 -4.29
CA GLN A 178 0.74 20.71 -2.89
C GLN A 178 -0.51 19.84 -2.67
N LYS A 179 -1.67 20.29 -3.18
CA LYS A 179 -2.90 19.49 -3.09
C LYS A 179 -2.72 18.09 -3.70
N LYS A 180 -2.11 18.02 -4.89
CA LYS A 180 -1.90 16.74 -5.58
C LYS A 180 -0.96 15.82 -4.79
N ARG A 181 0.09 16.40 -4.19
CA ARG A 181 1.03 15.67 -3.34
C ARG A 181 0.35 15.12 -2.09
N GLU A 182 -0.40 15.93 -1.37
CA GLU A 182 -1.09 15.51 -0.15
C GLU A 182 -2.10 14.38 -0.42
N ILE A 183 -2.88 14.48 -1.50
CA ILE A 183 -3.76 13.39 -1.93
C ILE A 183 -2.95 12.12 -2.22
N GLY A 184 -1.82 12.24 -2.90
CA GLY A 184 -0.93 11.12 -3.23
C GLY A 184 -0.36 10.45 -1.98
N GLU A 185 0.04 11.22 -0.98
CA GLU A 185 0.56 10.74 0.31
C GLU A 185 -0.51 9.95 1.08
N ILE A 186 -1.76 10.45 1.12
CA ILE A 186 -2.88 9.74 1.77
C ILE A 186 -3.18 8.42 1.05
N ILE A 187 -3.27 8.43 -0.27
CA ILE A 187 -3.49 7.21 -1.07
C ILE A 187 -2.36 6.20 -0.85
N HIS A 188 -1.12 6.66 -0.79
CA HIS A 188 0.04 5.81 -0.54
C HIS A 188 -0.02 5.16 0.84
N LEU A 189 -0.34 5.95 1.88
CA LEU A 189 -0.53 5.45 3.24
C LEU A 189 -1.62 4.39 3.29
N PHE A 190 -2.78 4.65 2.68
CA PHE A 190 -3.90 3.72 2.61
C PHE A 190 -3.49 2.38 1.98
N VAL A 191 -2.82 2.41 0.82
CA VAL A 191 -2.35 1.20 0.12
C VAL A 191 -1.35 0.42 0.97
N GLN A 192 -0.43 1.11 1.64
CA GLN A 192 0.56 0.46 2.52
C GLN A 192 -0.12 -0.21 3.72
N SER A 193 -1.06 0.47 4.37
CA SER A 193 -1.76 -0.07 5.53
C SER A 193 -2.61 -1.30 5.18
N ILE A 194 -3.37 -1.27 4.08
CA ILE A 194 -4.10 -2.46 3.61
C ILE A 194 -3.14 -3.58 3.23
N THR A 195 -2.02 -3.26 2.61
CA THR A 195 -1.01 -4.24 2.26
C THR A 195 -0.50 -4.96 3.50
N ASP A 196 -0.23 -4.23 4.58
CA ASP A 196 0.19 -4.81 5.86
C ASP A 196 -0.91 -5.71 6.47
N ILE A 197 -2.15 -5.26 6.49
CA ILE A 197 -3.31 -6.04 6.96
C ILE A 197 -3.42 -7.37 6.19
N LEU A 198 -3.32 -7.34 4.87
CA LEU A 198 -3.41 -8.54 4.04
C LEU A 198 -2.23 -9.50 4.26
N TYR A 199 -1.02 -9.00 4.54
CA TYR A 199 0.11 -9.84 4.91
C TYR A 199 -0.04 -10.44 6.30
N ARG A 200 -0.65 -9.73 7.25
CA ARG A 200 -1.00 -10.28 8.57
C ARG A 200 -2.02 -11.42 8.44
N VAL A 201 -3.00 -11.29 7.55
CA VAL A 201 -3.90 -12.39 7.21
C VAL A 201 -3.12 -13.58 6.64
N ASN A 202 -2.19 -13.35 5.70
CA ASN A 202 -1.36 -14.43 5.17
C ASN A 202 -0.53 -15.13 6.27
N ASP A 203 0.12 -14.36 7.14
CA ASP A 203 0.95 -14.88 8.21
C ASP A 203 0.10 -15.63 9.25
N CYS A 204 -1.12 -15.15 9.55
CA CYS A 204 -2.10 -15.84 10.39
C CYS A 204 -2.46 -17.22 9.80
N VAL A 205 -2.76 -17.26 8.50
CA VAL A 205 -3.08 -18.51 7.80
C VAL A 205 -1.90 -19.49 7.81
N ASP A 206 -0.68 -19.02 7.55
CA ASP A 206 0.52 -19.87 7.51
C ASP A 206 0.86 -20.45 8.89
N ASN A 207 0.68 -19.66 9.96
CA ASN A 207 0.97 -20.11 11.32
C ASN A 207 -0.07 -21.12 11.87
N ASN A 208 -1.30 -21.06 11.37
CA ASN A 208 -2.40 -21.91 11.87
C ASN A 208 -2.67 -23.14 10.97
N ARG A 209 -2.18 -23.17 9.72
CA ARG A 209 -2.39 -24.26 8.76
C ARG A 209 -2.08 -25.66 9.33
N PRO A 210 -0.96 -25.89 10.06
CA PRO A 210 -0.64 -27.21 10.59
C PRO A 210 -1.53 -27.63 11.79
N LYS A 211 -2.38 -26.75 12.30
CA LYS A 211 -3.17 -26.95 13.53
C LYS A 211 -4.68 -27.03 13.27
N CYS A 212 -5.15 -26.72 12.07
CA CYS A 212 -6.59 -26.66 11.77
C CYS A 212 -7.13 -28.03 11.34
N GLU A 213 -7.17 -28.98 12.28
CA GLU A 213 -7.72 -30.33 12.02
C GLU A 213 -9.20 -30.46 12.43
N THR A 214 -9.70 -29.55 13.25
CA THR A 214 -11.06 -29.59 13.79
C THR A 214 -11.91 -28.39 13.33
N SER A 215 -13.21 -28.54 13.32
CA SER A 215 -14.16 -27.45 13.03
C SER A 215 -14.01 -26.28 14.01
N PHE A 216 -13.70 -26.56 15.28
CA PHE A 216 -13.48 -25.53 16.29
C PHE A 216 -12.23 -24.66 15.99
N GLU A 217 -11.16 -25.27 15.50
CA GLU A 217 -9.94 -24.55 15.12
C GLU A 217 -10.16 -23.72 13.85
N GLN A 218 -10.99 -24.18 12.93
CA GLN A 218 -11.40 -23.43 11.74
C GLN A 218 -12.23 -22.20 12.10
N ASP A 219 -13.18 -22.34 13.04
CA ASP A 219 -13.97 -21.20 13.54
C ASP A 219 -13.11 -20.17 14.28
N ALA A 220 -12.11 -20.64 15.04
CA ALA A 220 -11.16 -19.77 15.69
C ALA A 220 -10.30 -19.00 14.68
N LEU A 221 -9.78 -19.68 13.66
CA LEU A 221 -9.03 -19.04 12.58
C LEU A 221 -9.89 -18.05 11.79
N HIS A 222 -11.13 -18.43 11.48
CA HIS A 222 -12.07 -17.54 10.80
C HIS A 222 -12.27 -16.25 11.59
N LYS A 223 -12.49 -16.36 12.88
CA LYS A 223 -12.66 -15.20 13.77
C LYS A 223 -11.39 -14.34 13.81
N GLU A 224 -10.21 -14.95 13.86
CA GLU A 224 -8.94 -14.23 13.86
C GLU A 224 -8.74 -13.46 12.55
N ILE A 225 -8.96 -14.10 11.40
CA ILE A 225 -8.89 -13.45 10.09
C ILE A 225 -9.89 -12.29 9.98
N THR A 226 -11.15 -12.52 10.41
CA THR A 226 -12.18 -11.48 10.38
C THR A 226 -11.79 -10.29 11.25
N THR A 227 -11.25 -10.53 12.44
CA THR A 227 -10.77 -9.45 13.34
C THR A 227 -9.66 -8.62 12.70
N ILE A 228 -8.75 -9.25 11.94
CA ILE A 228 -7.69 -8.52 11.20
C ILE A 228 -8.30 -7.70 10.05
N LEU A 229 -9.28 -8.25 9.35
CA LEU A 229 -9.93 -7.56 8.23
C LEU A 229 -10.84 -6.41 8.67
N ASP A 230 -11.43 -6.50 9.87
CA ASP A 230 -12.28 -5.45 10.45
C ASP A 230 -11.50 -4.14 10.72
N GLU A 231 -10.16 -4.17 10.71
CA GLU A 231 -9.31 -2.98 10.79
C GLU A 231 -9.39 -2.10 9.51
N ILE A 232 -9.94 -2.63 8.42
CA ILE A 232 -10.02 -1.90 7.14
C ILE A 232 -11.10 -0.83 7.17
N GLU A 233 -12.22 -1.07 7.83
CA GLU A 233 -13.31 -0.09 7.90
C GLU A 233 -12.89 1.21 8.59
N PRO A 234 -12.29 1.20 9.79
CA PRO A 234 -11.72 2.40 10.41
C PRO A 234 -10.63 3.08 9.56
N LEU A 235 -9.84 2.30 8.81
CA LEU A 235 -8.84 2.86 7.90
C LEU A 235 -9.47 3.63 6.73
N VAL A 236 -10.58 3.12 6.17
CA VAL A 236 -11.34 3.81 5.12
C VAL A 236 -11.93 5.10 5.68
N GLU A 237 -12.57 5.05 6.86
CA GLU A 237 -13.14 6.23 7.54
C GLU A 237 -12.08 7.30 7.78
N TYR A 238 -10.94 6.95 8.35
CA TYR A 238 -9.82 7.87 8.56
C TYR A 238 -9.32 8.50 7.26
N THR A 239 -9.23 7.69 6.19
CA THR A 239 -8.79 8.17 4.88
C THR A 239 -9.79 9.18 4.29
N ASP A 240 -11.07 8.94 4.46
CA ASP A 240 -12.13 9.83 3.99
C ASP A 240 -12.18 11.13 4.81
N GLU A 241 -11.89 11.09 6.12
CA GLU A 241 -11.69 12.28 6.95
C GLU A 241 -10.51 13.12 6.43
N CYS A 242 -9.37 12.52 6.14
CA CYS A 242 -8.22 13.21 5.55
C CYS A 242 -8.58 13.87 4.20
N PHE A 243 -9.37 13.22 3.35
CA PHE A 243 -9.84 13.83 2.10
C PHE A 243 -10.81 14.98 2.34
N THR A 244 -11.60 14.93 3.40
CA THR A 244 -12.49 16.02 3.80
C THR A 244 -11.67 17.25 4.22
N ASP A 245 -10.61 17.07 4.99
CA ASP A 245 -9.69 18.13 5.39
C ASP A 245 -9.01 18.78 4.17
N ILE A 246 -8.54 17.96 3.22
CA ILE A 246 -8.01 18.48 1.96
C ILE A 246 -9.06 19.26 1.19
N SER A 247 -10.29 18.75 1.11
CA SER A 247 -11.35 19.45 0.38
C SER A 247 -11.65 20.82 0.98
N THR A 248 -11.64 20.91 2.30
CA THR A 248 -11.83 22.17 3.05
C THR A 248 -10.66 23.12 2.84
N THR A 249 -9.43 22.63 2.99
CA THR A 249 -8.20 23.43 2.88
C THR A 249 -8.04 24.03 1.48
N TYR A 250 -8.32 23.26 0.45
CA TYR A 250 -8.08 23.67 -0.95
C TYR A 250 -9.34 24.16 -1.66
N GLY A 251 -10.52 24.10 -1.04
CA GLY A 251 -11.80 24.49 -1.64
C GLY A 251 -12.10 23.63 -2.87
N CYS A 252 -11.91 22.32 -2.80
CA CYS A 252 -12.12 21.41 -3.92
C CYS A 252 -13.19 20.35 -3.59
N LYS A 253 -13.63 19.64 -4.61
CA LYS A 253 -14.57 18.54 -4.41
C LYS A 253 -13.97 17.47 -3.51
N GLN A 254 -14.78 16.99 -2.57
CA GLN A 254 -14.41 15.90 -1.67
C GLN A 254 -14.17 14.60 -2.44
N ARG A 255 -13.27 13.78 -1.92
CA ARG A 255 -13.03 12.41 -2.39
C ARG A 255 -13.39 11.43 -1.30
N ALA A 256 -13.70 10.22 -1.71
CA ALA A 256 -13.93 9.12 -0.79
C ALA A 256 -13.47 7.80 -1.41
N ILE A 257 -13.07 6.85 -0.57
CA ILE A 257 -12.73 5.50 -0.99
C ILE A 257 -13.98 4.63 -0.99
N ARG A 258 -14.21 3.96 -2.11
CA ARG A 258 -15.26 2.96 -2.24
C ARG A 258 -14.63 1.59 -2.45
N MET A 259 -14.86 0.68 -1.51
CA MET A 259 -14.42 -0.70 -1.65
C MET A 259 -15.20 -1.40 -2.77
N TYR A 260 -14.53 -2.26 -3.53
CA TYR A 260 -15.20 -3.13 -4.49
C TYR A 260 -16.20 -4.04 -3.78
N ASN A 261 -17.36 -4.25 -4.41
CA ASN A 261 -18.27 -5.34 -4.09
C ASN A 261 -18.65 -6.07 -5.37
N ASP A 262 -19.19 -7.29 -5.27
CA ASP A 262 -19.47 -8.13 -6.43
C ASP A 262 -20.46 -7.54 -7.44
N ARG A 263 -21.22 -6.52 -7.04
CA ARG A 263 -22.23 -5.86 -7.88
C ARG A 263 -21.66 -4.70 -8.70
N ASP A 264 -20.48 -4.19 -8.31
CA ASP A 264 -19.90 -2.95 -8.87
C ASP A 264 -18.64 -3.19 -9.73
N ARG A 265 -18.72 -4.06 -10.72
CA ARG A 265 -17.56 -4.52 -11.52
C ARG A 265 -16.77 -3.44 -12.27
N TYR A 266 -17.27 -2.19 -12.37
CA TYR A 266 -16.71 -1.14 -13.25
C TYR A 266 -16.73 0.27 -12.64
N ARG A 267 -16.80 0.42 -11.32
CA ARG A 267 -16.82 1.75 -10.69
C ARG A 267 -15.43 2.18 -10.21
N ASP A 268 -15.17 3.47 -10.31
CA ASP A 268 -13.97 4.07 -9.71
C ASP A 268 -13.96 3.83 -8.21
N VAL A 269 -12.79 3.45 -7.69
CA VAL A 269 -12.57 3.18 -6.26
C VAL A 269 -12.39 4.48 -5.49
N LEU A 270 -11.69 5.45 -6.08
CA LEU A 270 -11.59 6.81 -5.55
C LEU A 270 -12.65 7.68 -6.25
N ILE A 271 -13.76 7.89 -5.58
CA ILE A 271 -14.86 8.69 -6.12
C ILE A 271 -14.75 10.16 -5.69
N THR A 272 -15.29 11.04 -6.51
CA THR A 272 -15.55 12.43 -6.12
C THR A 272 -17.00 12.51 -5.63
N VAL A 273 -17.17 12.96 -4.39
CA VAL A 273 -18.47 13.13 -3.72
C VAL A 273 -18.99 14.55 -3.92
#